data_621533eb9cbe15539179d567f70977a2
#
_entry.id   621533eb9cbe15539179d567f70977a2
#
_cell.length_a   1.000
_cell.length_b   1.000
_cell.length_c   1.000
_cell.angle_alpha   90.00
_cell.angle_beta   90.00
_cell.angle_gamma   90.00
#
_symmetry.space_group_name_H-M   'P 1'
#
loop_
_entity.id
_entity.type
_entity.pdbx_description
1 polymer ?
#
loop_
_entity_poly.entity_id
_entity_poly.type
_entity_poly.pdbx_seq_one_letter_code
_entity_poly.pdbx_strand_id
1 'polypeptide(L)'
;MSLFGALNVADTGMSANQIAMQTSGNNIANANTDGYSRQQVGTAEQPTIYQPGVGSLGTGVDVTGVNRVVDDFVRTQVRDANSKYQYYQEKSDKLGQLQDILNEPSDNGIVKQLSTLTTAWNTLANDPELGTAKSSVVQDAGSFADSVKEMAGNISDLSDNITSTLAKNALDFNSDVKQLQTLNQQIYNLSSVGQTPNDLLDQRDATLKNLSDIADVSTSFDSYGRVSINLGNQTILNGDTRNTLSVVTANTGGTATIAKDGDTVDGQQQVSDNYPTNTILLTQTDTDGNTSYSQLTVDNGTMGGLETAAGEVSQRMQELNDFAATIAKTVNMVYTNGQSSTSGFFEIGSNTDSYASQMTINSALTADPDKLTVGTSGASGDNSIATAIVNLSNVKFDYPITDDQLNSYDKTTMTFASSASGKTYSDAFNNIVTKNAISKQQADNLSAAQNSVLNQLNNQDQTVSGVSVNEEITNVIAYQRGFEANARVISVISDMLDTLINKTGV
;
A
#
# COMPACT_ATOMS: atom_id res chain seq x y z
N MET A 1 -0.38 -27.58 -61.53
CA MET A 1 0.68 -27.62 -60.53
C MET A 1 1.69 -28.68 -60.94
N SER A 2 2.98 -28.40 -60.87
CA SER A 2 3.96 -29.46 -60.96
C SER A 2 3.85 -30.36 -59.73
N LEU A 3 4.21 -31.64 -59.85
CA LEU A 3 4.26 -32.60 -58.72
C LEU A 3 5.12 -32.02 -57.55
N PHE A 4 6.20 -31.33 -57.88
CA PHE A 4 7.05 -30.63 -56.89
C PHE A 4 6.34 -29.46 -56.22
N GLY A 5 5.47 -28.73 -56.91
CA GLY A 5 4.67 -27.67 -56.27
C GLY A 5 3.65 -28.23 -55.29
N ALA A 6 3.00 -29.34 -55.62
CA ALA A 6 2.06 -30.01 -54.70
C ALA A 6 2.81 -30.65 -53.49
N LEU A 7 4.05 -31.15 -53.69
CA LEU A 7 4.89 -31.64 -52.61
C LEU A 7 5.25 -30.52 -51.63
N ASN A 8 5.65 -29.35 -52.16
CA ASN A 8 5.97 -28.17 -51.30
C ASN A 8 4.78 -27.69 -50.50
N VAL A 9 3.57 -27.63 -51.09
CA VAL A 9 2.34 -27.27 -50.38
C VAL A 9 2.04 -28.24 -49.21
N ALA A 10 2.22 -29.54 -49.45
CA ALA A 10 1.98 -30.57 -48.43
C ALA A 10 3.05 -30.54 -47.32
N ASP A 11 4.33 -30.27 -47.67
CA ASP A 11 5.44 -30.17 -46.72
C ASP A 11 5.28 -28.96 -45.80
N THR A 12 4.99 -27.77 -46.35
CA THR A 12 4.72 -26.56 -45.54
C THR A 12 3.50 -26.73 -44.66
N GLY A 13 2.42 -27.33 -45.14
CA GLY A 13 1.23 -27.65 -44.36
C GLY A 13 1.48 -28.65 -43.22
N MET A 14 2.32 -29.67 -43.48
CA MET A 14 2.76 -30.64 -42.48
C MET A 14 3.59 -29.98 -41.37
N SER A 15 4.55 -29.16 -41.73
CA SER A 15 5.39 -28.38 -40.78
C SER A 15 4.55 -27.44 -39.93
N ALA A 16 3.62 -26.70 -40.53
CA ALA A 16 2.72 -25.81 -39.80
C ALA A 16 1.86 -26.57 -38.76
N ASN A 17 1.29 -27.72 -39.14
CA ASN A 17 0.51 -28.55 -38.22
C ASN A 17 1.36 -29.12 -37.07
N GLN A 18 2.63 -29.49 -37.36
CA GLN A 18 3.56 -30.02 -36.36
C GLN A 18 3.87 -28.95 -35.30
N ILE A 19 4.19 -27.72 -35.74
CA ILE A 19 4.47 -26.58 -34.81
C ILE A 19 3.23 -26.26 -34.02
N ALA A 20 2.04 -26.19 -34.62
CA ALA A 20 0.78 -25.94 -33.95
C ALA A 20 0.45 -27.01 -32.88
N MET A 21 0.71 -28.30 -33.19
CA MET A 21 0.54 -29.38 -32.22
C MET A 21 1.50 -29.26 -31.04
N GLN A 22 2.77 -28.90 -31.29
CA GLN A 22 3.75 -28.65 -30.21
C GLN A 22 3.33 -27.45 -29.33
N THR A 23 2.84 -26.37 -29.95
CA THR A 23 2.35 -25.18 -29.23
C THR A 23 1.15 -25.52 -28.35
N SER A 24 0.15 -26.26 -28.89
CA SER A 24 -0.99 -26.70 -28.07
C SER A 24 -0.56 -27.67 -26.97
N GLY A 25 0.41 -28.52 -27.18
CA GLY A 25 1.00 -29.38 -26.15
C GLY A 25 1.69 -28.57 -25.04
N ASN A 26 2.40 -27.49 -25.40
CA ASN A 26 3.00 -26.56 -24.46
C ASN A 26 1.95 -25.81 -23.67
N ASN A 27 0.87 -25.32 -24.30
CA ASN A 27 -0.27 -24.69 -23.64
C ASN A 27 -0.89 -25.63 -22.58
N ILE A 28 -1.13 -26.90 -22.93
CA ILE A 28 -1.68 -27.88 -21.99
C ILE A 28 -0.75 -28.10 -20.78
N ALA A 29 0.57 -28.26 -21.06
CA ALA A 29 1.54 -28.47 -19.99
C ALA A 29 1.62 -27.29 -19.01
N ASN A 30 1.43 -26.05 -19.48
CA ASN A 30 1.52 -24.83 -18.70
C ASN A 30 0.14 -24.24 -18.30
N ALA A 31 -0.94 -24.97 -18.51
CA ALA A 31 -2.30 -24.48 -18.21
C ALA A 31 -2.51 -24.03 -16.74
N ASN A 32 -1.73 -24.59 -15.79
CA ASN A 32 -1.74 -24.25 -14.37
C ASN A 32 -0.50 -23.45 -13.92
N THR A 33 0.34 -22.99 -14.84
CA THR A 33 1.50 -22.15 -14.53
C THR A 33 1.03 -20.71 -14.38
N ASP A 34 1.25 -20.11 -13.22
CA ASP A 34 0.87 -18.72 -12.98
C ASP A 34 1.64 -17.77 -13.91
N GLY A 35 0.94 -16.78 -14.46
CA GLY A 35 1.51 -15.81 -15.40
C GLY A 35 1.70 -16.33 -16.83
N TYR A 36 1.43 -17.61 -17.12
CA TYR A 36 1.52 -18.15 -18.48
C TYR A 36 0.38 -17.62 -19.36
N SER A 37 0.75 -17.14 -20.55
CA SER A 37 -0.21 -16.71 -21.57
C SER A 37 -0.31 -17.76 -22.67
N ARG A 38 -1.57 -18.09 -23.07
CA ARG A 38 -1.82 -19.00 -24.19
C ARG A 38 -1.08 -18.55 -25.43
N GLN A 39 -0.40 -19.49 -26.09
CA GLN A 39 0.36 -19.25 -27.33
C GLN A 39 -0.38 -19.80 -28.53
N GLN A 40 -0.27 -19.11 -29.65
CA GLN A 40 -0.88 -19.51 -30.92
C GLN A 40 0.13 -19.35 -32.05
N VAL A 41 0.13 -20.32 -32.99
CA VAL A 41 0.94 -20.26 -34.21
C VAL A 41 0.32 -19.27 -35.18
N GLY A 42 1.07 -18.26 -35.56
CA GLY A 42 0.73 -17.38 -36.67
C GLY A 42 1.08 -18.04 -38.00
N THR A 43 0.13 -18.04 -38.93
CA THR A 43 0.35 -18.58 -40.30
C THR A 43 -0.02 -17.51 -41.33
N ALA A 44 0.71 -17.50 -42.44
CA ALA A 44 0.43 -16.64 -43.59
C ALA A 44 0.43 -17.46 -44.86
N GLU A 45 -0.30 -17.06 -45.88
CA GLU A 45 -0.26 -17.63 -47.20
C GLU A 45 1.07 -17.29 -47.88
N GLN A 46 1.74 -18.29 -48.47
CA GLN A 46 2.92 -18.03 -49.29
C GLN A 46 2.58 -17.29 -50.58
N PRO A 47 3.51 -16.52 -51.19
CA PRO A 47 3.28 -15.81 -52.45
C PRO A 47 2.78 -16.73 -53.55
N THR A 48 1.66 -16.36 -54.19
CA THR A 48 1.07 -17.15 -55.28
C THR A 48 1.89 -17.07 -56.54
N ILE A 49 1.88 -18.14 -57.35
CA ILE A 49 2.52 -18.19 -58.69
C ILE A 49 1.41 -18.03 -59.72
N TYR A 50 1.56 -17.06 -60.64
CA TYR A 50 0.63 -16.88 -61.74
C TYR A 50 0.94 -17.90 -62.86
N GLN A 51 -0.03 -18.71 -63.27
CA GLN A 51 0.05 -19.66 -64.39
C GLN A 51 -0.89 -19.21 -65.50
N PRO A 52 -0.36 -18.91 -66.71
CA PRO A 52 -1.20 -18.53 -67.84
C PRO A 52 -2.29 -19.54 -68.15
N GLY A 53 -3.53 -19.11 -68.31
CA GLY A 53 -4.69 -19.97 -68.57
C GLY A 53 -5.34 -20.62 -67.33
N VAL A 54 -4.71 -20.56 -66.16
CA VAL A 54 -5.24 -21.14 -64.93
C VAL A 54 -5.48 -20.06 -63.84
N GLY A 55 -4.65 -19.01 -63.82
CA GLY A 55 -4.69 -17.96 -62.80
C GLY A 55 -3.63 -18.08 -61.72
N SER A 56 -3.85 -17.49 -60.56
CA SER A 56 -2.95 -17.54 -59.40
C SER A 56 -3.11 -18.87 -58.65
N LEU A 57 -2.00 -19.56 -58.48
CA LEU A 57 -1.92 -20.83 -57.73
C LEU A 57 -1.23 -20.60 -56.39
N GLY A 58 -1.82 -21.08 -55.31
CA GLY A 58 -1.22 -21.05 -53.96
C GLY A 58 0.02 -21.96 -53.88
N THR A 59 1.03 -21.57 -53.12
CA THR A 59 2.29 -22.30 -52.99
C THR A 59 2.51 -22.93 -51.64
N GLY A 60 1.57 -22.72 -50.70
CA GLY A 60 1.61 -23.32 -49.37
C GLY A 60 1.38 -22.29 -48.27
N VAL A 61 1.80 -22.62 -47.07
CA VAL A 61 1.64 -21.82 -45.84
C VAL A 61 3.01 -21.53 -45.23
N ASP A 62 3.19 -20.31 -44.77
CA ASP A 62 4.35 -19.90 -43.97
C ASP A 62 3.95 -19.78 -42.49
N VAL A 63 4.81 -20.25 -41.59
CA VAL A 63 4.68 -20.00 -40.15
C VAL A 63 5.40 -18.70 -39.82
N THR A 64 4.63 -17.68 -39.43
CA THR A 64 5.16 -16.33 -39.12
C THR A 64 5.74 -16.24 -37.71
N GLY A 65 5.41 -17.20 -36.85
CA GLY A 65 5.90 -17.26 -35.47
C GLY A 65 4.89 -17.87 -34.50
N VAL A 66 5.30 -18.01 -33.25
CA VAL A 66 4.42 -18.39 -32.13
C VAL A 66 4.24 -17.16 -31.25
N ASN A 67 3.02 -16.66 -31.18
CA ASN A 67 2.69 -15.42 -30.46
C ASN A 67 1.78 -15.70 -29.26
N ARG A 68 1.92 -14.89 -28.21
CA ARG A 68 0.99 -14.90 -27.06
C ARG A 68 -0.35 -14.28 -27.46
N VAL A 69 -1.42 -14.85 -26.90
CA VAL A 69 -2.77 -14.28 -27.02
C VAL A 69 -3.06 -13.47 -25.78
N VAL A 70 -2.87 -12.17 -25.86
CA VAL A 70 -3.01 -11.24 -24.73
C VAL A 70 -3.78 -9.98 -25.15
N ASP A 71 -4.45 -9.33 -24.21
CA ASP A 71 -5.06 -8.01 -24.38
C ASP A 71 -4.35 -7.02 -23.44
N ASP A 72 -3.43 -6.24 -23.99
CA ASP A 72 -2.63 -5.27 -23.22
C ASP A 72 -3.49 -4.19 -22.58
N PHE A 73 -4.66 -3.86 -23.17
CA PHE A 73 -5.58 -2.88 -22.59
C PHE A 73 -6.24 -3.44 -21.33
N VAL A 74 -6.74 -4.68 -21.37
CA VAL A 74 -7.31 -5.36 -20.20
C VAL A 74 -6.24 -5.51 -19.11
N ARG A 75 -5.03 -5.93 -19.47
CA ARG A 75 -3.90 -6.06 -18.51
C ARG A 75 -3.55 -4.74 -17.84
N THR A 76 -3.61 -3.64 -18.57
CA THR A 76 -3.41 -2.31 -17.98
C THR A 76 -4.52 -2.00 -16.97
N GLN A 77 -5.77 -2.26 -17.32
CA GLN A 77 -6.90 -2.08 -16.39
C GLN A 77 -6.80 -2.97 -15.15
N VAL A 78 -6.31 -4.22 -15.30
CA VAL A 78 -6.05 -5.12 -14.17
C VAL A 78 -5.02 -4.51 -13.22
N ARG A 79 -3.89 -3.99 -13.74
CA ARG A 79 -2.86 -3.33 -12.91
C ARG A 79 -3.41 -2.09 -12.19
N ASP A 80 -4.17 -1.24 -12.88
CA ASP A 80 -4.78 -0.04 -12.30
C ASP A 80 -5.82 -0.39 -11.22
N ALA A 81 -6.65 -1.41 -11.43
CA ALA A 81 -7.62 -1.86 -10.44
C ALA A 81 -6.92 -2.52 -9.24
N ASN A 82 -5.85 -3.26 -9.49
CA ASN A 82 -5.06 -3.93 -8.49
C ASN A 82 -4.37 -2.91 -7.55
N SER A 83 -3.70 -1.89 -8.10
CA SER A 83 -3.05 -0.87 -7.29
C SER A 83 -4.05 -0.11 -6.41
N LYS A 84 -5.26 0.19 -6.91
CA LYS A 84 -6.33 0.80 -6.11
C LYS A 84 -6.84 -0.12 -5.01
N TYR A 85 -7.00 -1.42 -5.32
CA TYR A 85 -7.39 -2.41 -4.31
C TYR A 85 -6.36 -2.48 -3.18
N GLN A 86 -5.07 -2.60 -3.52
CA GLN A 86 -3.99 -2.67 -2.55
C GLN A 86 -3.88 -1.40 -1.69
N TYR A 87 -4.10 -0.22 -2.28
CA TYR A 87 -4.14 1.03 -1.55
C TYR A 87 -5.20 1.03 -0.43
N TYR A 88 -6.45 0.70 -0.77
CA TYR A 88 -7.53 0.72 0.21
C TYR A 88 -7.42 -0.42 1.23
N GLN A 89 -6.92 -1.58 0.81
CA GLN A 89 -6.68 -2.71 1.68
C GLN A 89 -5.64 -2.36 2.76
N GLU A 90 -4.47 -1.87 2.35
CA GLU A 90 -3.39 -1.53 3.29
C GLU A 90 -3.79 -0.38 4.21
N LYS A 91 -4.46 0.66 3.67
CA LYS A 91 -5.02 1.74 4.48
C LYS A 91 -5.99 1.21 5.53
N SER A 92 -6.93 0.34 5.15
CA SER A 92 -7.90 -0.25 6.08
C SER A 92 -7.21 -1.07 7.17
N ASP A 93 -6.20 -1.87 6.80
CA ASP A 93 -5.48 -2.74 7.74
C ASP A 93 -4.74 -1.91 8.81
N LYS A 94 -4.08 -0.81 8.43
CA LYS A 94 -3.40 0.07 9.39
C LYS A 94 -4.38 0.85 10.27
N LEU A 95 -5.49 1.35 9.71
CA LEU A 95 -6.54 2.01 10.49
C LEU A 95 -7.29 1.02 11.41
N GLY A 96 -7.36 -0.26 11.03
CA GLY A 96 -7.83 -1.34 11.89
C GLY A 96 -6.95 -1.53 13.13
N GLN A 97 -5.63 -1.61 12.93
CA GLN A 97 -4.66 -1.68 14.04
C GLN A 97 -4.76 -0.45 14.95
N LEU A 98 -4.91 0.74 14.37
CA LEU A 98 -5.15 1.97 15.15
C LEU A 98 -6.47 1.92 15.93
N GLN A 99 -7.54 1.35 15.37
CA GLN A 99 -8.81 1.16 16.05
C GLN A 99 -8.66 0.24 17.27
N ASP A 100 -7.87 -0.84 17.15
CA ASP A 100 -7.58 -1.76 18.24
C ASP A 100 -6.78 -1.07 19.37
N ILE A 101 -5.84 -0.18 19.02
CA ILE A 101 -5.07 0.61 19.98
C ILE A 101 -5.99 1.60 20.74
N LEU A 102 -6.89 2.29 20.02
CA LEU A 102 -7.84 3.24 20.63
C LEU A 102 -8.85 2.56 21.57
N ASN A 103 -9.14 1.27 21.37
CA ASN A 103 -9.87 0.36 22.26
C ASN A 103 -11.15 0.94 22.90
N GLU A 104 -11.98 1.64 22.11
CA GLU A 104 -13.25 2.21 22.58
C GLU A 104 -14.44 1.74 21.71
N PRO A 105 -15.61 1.49 22.31
CA PRO A 105 -15.90 1.50 23.75
C PRO A 105 -15.42 0.24 24.47
N SER A 106 -14.76 0.41 25.63
CA SER A 106 -14.36 -0.73 26.47
C SER A 106 -14.43 -0.39 27.98
N ASP A 107 -14.46 -1.43 28.80
CA ASP A 107 -14.48 -1.28 30.26
C ASP A 107 -13.16 -0.73 30.82
N ASN A 108 -12.08 -0.82 30.07
CA ASN A 108 -10.74 -0.29 30.41
C ASN A 108 -10.33 0.91 29.55
N GLY A 109 -11.23 1.42 28.72
CA GLY A 109 -10.95 2.54 27.81
C GLY A 109 -10.76 3.87 28.54
N ILE A 110 -10.19 4.83 27.82
CA ILE A 110 -9.86 6.18 28.33
C ILE A 110 -11.10 6.90 28.87
N VAL A 111 -12.24 6.79 28.17
CA VAL A 111 -13.50 7.43 28.60
C VAL A 111 -13.98 6.85 29.94
N LYS A 112 -13.87 5.56 30.13
CA LYS A 112 -14.24 4.90 31.39
C LYS A 112 -13.31 5.31 32.54
N GLN A 113 -12.01 5.35 32.29
CA GLN A 113 -11.03 5.77 33.31
C GLN A 113 -11.21 7.23 33.69
N LEU A 114 -11.51 8.12 32.71
CA LEU A 114 -11.85 9.51 32.98
C LEU A 114 -13.11 9.66 33.85
N SER A 115 -14.13 8.81 33.60
CA SER A 115 -15.34 8.75 34.43
C SER A 115 -15.01 8.25 35.85
N THR A 116 -14.13 7.27 36.01
CA THR A 116 -13.67 6.77 37.30
C THR A 116 -12.92 7.85 38.08
N LEU A 117 -11.99 8.54 37.42
CA LEU A 117 -11.27 9.69 38.02
C LEU A 117 -12.22 10.80 38.45
N THR A 118 -13.22 11.14 37.61
CA THR A 118 -14.24 12.16 37.98
C THR A 118 -15.05 11.72 39.20
N THR A 119 -15.37 10.42 39.32
CA THR A 119 -16.08 9.85 40.48
C THR A 119 -15.21 9.90 41.71
N ALA A 120 -13.91 9.63 41.63
CA ALA A 120 -12.96 9.74 42.74
C ALA A 120 -12.89 11.20 43.27
N TRP A 121 -12.78 12.17 42.34
CA TRP A 121 -12.83 13.60 42.70
C TRP A 121 -14.17 14.00 43.34
N ASN A 122 -15.31 13.47 42.89
CA ASN A 122 -16.63 13.73 43.49
C ASN A 122 -16.74 13.12 44.90
N THR A 123 -16.18 11.91 45.12
CA THR A 123 -16.09 11.30 46.44
C THR A 123 -15.23 12.16 47.37
N LEU A 124 -14.09 12.65 46.91
CA LEU A 124 -13.21 13.55 47.66
C LEU A 124 -13.89 14.92 47.96
N ALA A 125 -14.71 15.44 47.02
CA ALA A 125 -15.47 16.67 47.24
C ALA A 125 -16.52 16.52 48.34
N ASN A 126 -17.09 15.33 48.56
CA ASN A 126 -18.03 15.06 49.64
C ASN A 126 -17.33 14.86 50.98
N ASP A 127 -16.14 14.25 51.00
CA ASP A 127 -15.34 13.97 52.21
C ASP A 127 -13.89 14.46 52.05
N PRO A 128 -13.63 15.78 52.07
CA PRO A 128 -12.35 16.37 51.67
C PRO A 128 -11.16 16.04 52.59
N GLU A 129 -11.42 15.57 53.78
CA GLU A 129 -10.38 15.21 54.75
C GLU A 129 -10.04 13.73 54.77
N LEU A 130 -10.79 12.90 54.03
CA LEU A 130 -10.61 11.49 54.04
C LEU A 130 -9.34 11.08 53.24
N GLY A 131 -8.28 10.64 53.92
CA GLY A 131 -7.01 10.25 53.30
C GLY A 131 -7.15 9.13 52.28
N THR A 132 -8.10 8.19 52.49
CA THR A 132 -8.38 7.13 51.49
C THR A 132 -9.00 7.69 50.21
N ALA A 133 -9.83 8.75 50.28
CA ALA A 133 -10.37 9.40 49.06
C ALA A 133 -9.28 10.16 48.31
N LYS A 134 -8.34 10.82 49.01
CA LYS A 134 -7.16 11.45 48.38
C LYS A 134 -6.29 10.39 47.67
N SER A 135 -6.03 9.25 48.33
CA SER A 135 -5.28 8.16 47.75
C SER A 135 -5.97 7.59 46.51
N SER A 136 -7.31 7.45 46.51
CA SER A 136 -8.07 6.99 45.34
C SER A 136 -7.92 7.95 44.16
N VAL A 137 -8.05 9.28 44.40
CA VAL A 137 -7.85 10.29 43.33
C VAL A 137 -6.47 10.19 42.70
N VAL A 138 -5.41 10.09 43.51
CA VAL A 138 -4.04 9.96 43.00
C VAL A 138 -3.84 8.67 42.24
N GLN A 139 -4.39 7.54 42.74
CA GLN A 139 -4.29 6.25 42.08
C GLN A 139 -5.05 6.23 40.74
N ASP A 140 -6.30 6.68 40.69
CA ASP A 140 -7.12 6.69 39.49
C ASP A 140 -6.58 7.67 38.43
N ALA A 141 -6.02 8.80 38.87
CA ALA A 141 -5.34 9.73 37.98
C ALA A 141 -4.02 9.12 37.40
N GLY A 142 -3.30 8.34 38.23
CA GLY A 142 -2.14 7.56 37.77
C GLY A 142 -2.51 6.58 36.69
N SER A 143 -3.52 5.76 36.94
CA SER A 143 -4.03 4.80 35.98
C SER A 143 -4.48 5.47 34.67
N PHE A 144 -5.16 6.61 34.76
CA PHE A 144 -5.54 7.40 33.57
C PHE A 144 -4.32 7.90 32.79
N ALA A 145 -3.35 8.51 33.48
CA ALA A 145 -2.14 9.02 32.84
C ALA A 145 -1.31 7.89 32.18
N ASP A 146 -1.17 6.75 32.88
CA ASP A 146 -0.47 5.58 32.35
C ASP A 146 -1.15 5.01 31.09
N SER A 147 -2.48 4.97 31.07
CA SER A 147 -3.23 4.51 29.89
C SER A 147 -3.11 5.46 28.70
N VAL A 148 -3.13 6.76 28.92
CA VAL A 148 -2.88 7.76 27.87
C VAL A 148 -1.46 7.60 27.31
N LYS A 149 -0.48 7.40 28.19
CA LYS A 149 0.93 7.18 27.83
C LYS A 149 1.13 5.88 27.06
N GLU A 150 0.51 4.77 27.50
CA GLU A 150 0.56 3.48 26.82
C GLU A 150 -0.05 3.56 25.44
N MET A 151 -1.22 4.21 25.32
CA MET A 151 -1.85 4.44 24.03
C MET A 151 -0.95 5.25 23.08
N ALA A 152 -0.33 6.33 23.55
CA ALA A 152 0.61 7.12 22.77
C ALA A 152 1.84 6.28 22.35
N GLY A 153 2.36 5.41 23.21
CA GLY A 153 3.41 4.47 22.91
C GLY A 153 3.01 3.51 21.78
N ASN A 154 1.86 2.87 21.90
CA ASN A 154 1.35 1.94 20.90
C ASN A 154 1.08 2.60 19.53
N ILE A 155 0.60 3.86 19.51
CA ILE A 155 0.46 4.63 18.25
C ILE A 155 1.82 4.95 17.64
N SER A 156 2.83 5.26 18.46
CA SER A 156 4.20 5.47 17.99
C SER A 156 4.79 4.19 17.37
N ASP A 157 4.60 3.05 18.04
CA ASP A 157 5.07 1.74 17.54
C ASP A 157 4.38 1.38 16.20
N LEU A 158 3.09 1.70 16.06
CA LEU A 158 2.37 1.54 14.79
C LEU A 158 2.95 2.45 13.70
N SER A 159 3.27 3.71 14.02
CA SER A 159 3.92 4.64 13.09
C SER A 159 5.27 4.12 12.62
N ASP A 160 6.10 3.60 13.53
CA ASP A 160 7.41 3.03 13.22
C ASP A 160 7.29 1.76 12.35
N ASN A 161 6.27 0.93 12.62
CA ASN A 161 5.95 -0.23 11.78
C ASN A 161 5.54 0.18 10.35
N ILE A 162 4.71 1.22 10.20
CA ILE A 162 4.32 1.77 8.90
C ILE A 162 5.57 2.26 8.15
N THR A 163 6.44 3.03 8.81
CA THR A 163 7.69 3.54 8.24
C THR A 163 8.60 2.42 7.74
N SER A 164 8.79 1.38 8.55
CA SER A 164 9.61 0.22 8.19
C SER A 164 9.02 -0.56 7.02
N THR A 165 7.70 -0.74 7.00
CA THR A 165 6.99 -1.42 5.89
C THR A 165 7.08 -0.61 4.61
N LEU A 166 6.93 0.71 4.68
CA LEU A 166 7.05 1.61 3.53
C LEU A 166 8.46 1.58 2.94
N ALA A 167 9.48 1.60 3.80
CA ALA A 167 10.88 1.47 3.38
C ALA A 167 11.16 0.13 2.70
N LYS A 168 10.62 -0.97 3.25
CA LYS A 168 10.74 -2.30 2.63
C LYS A 168 10.06 -2.33 1.24
N ASN A 169 8.86 -1.78 1.11
CA ASN A 169 8.15 -1.74 -0.16
C ASN A 169 8.92 -0.93 -1.23
N ALA A 170 9.63 0.13 -0.85
CA ALA A 170 10.50 0.87 -1.76
C ALA A 170 11.69 0.03 -2.24
N LEU A 171 12.29 -0.80 -1.38
CA LEU A 171 13.36 -1.73 -1.77
C LEU A 171 12.83 -2.85 -2.68
N ASP A 172 11.68 -3.42 -2.37
CA ASP A 172 11.03 -4.44 -3.21
C ASP A 172 10.69 -3.86 -4.59
N PHE A 173 10.15 -2.63 -4.65
CA PHE A 173 9.91 -1.89 -5.89
C PHE A 173 11.18 -1.72 -6.72
N ASN A 174 12.28 -1.28 -6.10
CA ASN A 174 13.57 -1.10 -6.76
C ASN A 174 14.11 -2.43 -7.32
N SER A 175 13.92 -3.53 -6.59
CA SER A 175 14.30 -4.88 -7.02
C SER A 175 13.53 -5.32 -8.27
N ASP A 176 12.21 -5.11 -8.28
CA ASP A 176 11.35 -5.44 -9.43
C ASP A 176 11.70 -4.59 -10.66
N VAL A 177 11.95 -3.29 -10.47
CA VAL A 177 12.40 -2.41 -11.57
C VAL A 177 13.75 -2.84 -12.11
N LYS A 178 14.69 -3.30 -11.27
CA LYS A 178 15.97 -3.87 -11.69
C LYS A 178 15.78 -5.16 -12.49
N GLN A 179 14.87 -6.01 -12.08
CA GLN A 179 14.52 -7.22 -12.83
C GLN A 179 13.95 -6.87 -14.20
N LEU A 180 13.05 -5.87 -14.28
CA LEU A 180 12.50 -5.38 -15.56
C LEU A 180 13.57 -4.79 -16.47
N GLN A 181 14.55 -4.06 -15.93
CA GLN A 181 15.71 -3.59 -16.71
C GLN A 181 16.46 -4.77 -17.35
N THR A 182 16.71 -5.83 -16.59
CA THR A 182 17.38 -7.03 -17.10
C THR A 182 16.54 -7.74 -18.18
N LEU A 183 15.22 -7.88 -17.93
CA LEU A 183 14.29 -8.47 -18.90
C LEU A 183 14.23 -7.62 -20.18
N ASN A 184 14.22 -6.30 -20.10
CA ASN A 184 14.26 -5.41 -21.26
C ASN A 184 15.48 -5.66 -22.15
N GLN A 185 16.66 -5.86 -21.55
CA GLN A 185 17.87 -6.18 -22.31
C GLN A 185 17.77 -7.54 -23.00
N GLN A 186 17.26 -8.57 -22.31
CA GLN A 186 17.09 -9.91 -22.86
C GLN A 186 16.04 -9.92 -23.99
N ILE A 187 14.90 -9.25 -23.79
CA ILE A 187 13.85 -9.10 -24.80
C ILE A 187 14.41 -8.39 -26.04
N TYR A 188 15.14 -7.29 -25.85
CA TYR A 188 15.74 -6.56 -26.95
C TYR A 188 16.70 -7.43 -27.78
N ASN A 189 17.57 -8.20 -27.12
CA ASN A 189 18.55 -9.04 -27.78
C ASN A 189 17.89 -10.10 -28.68
N LEU A 190 16.76 -10.68 -28.27
CA LEU A 190 16.04 -11.69 -29.06
C LEU A 190 15.13 -11.05 -30.11
N SER A 191 14.39 -9.98 -29.75
CA SER A 191 13.47 -9.33 -30.67
C SER A 191 14.19 -8.61 -31.82
N SER A 192 15.40 -8.10 -31.58
CA SER A 192 16.20 -7.41 -32.61
C SER A 192 16.66 -8.35 -33.74
N VAL A 193 16.72 -9.65 -33.48
CA VAL A 193 17.02 -10.69 -34.49
C VAL A 193 15.77 -11.40 -35.00
N GLY A 194 14.58 -10.86 -34.72
CA GLY A 194 13.28 -11.36 -35.23
C GLY A 194 12.69 -12.54 -34.45
N GLN A 195 13.18 -12.85 -33.25
CA GLN A 195 12.61 -13.88 -32.39
C GLN A 195 11.53 -13.27 -31.47
N THR A 196 10.49 -14.05 -31.15
CA THR A 196 9.45 -13.65 -30.18
C THR A 196 9.73 -14.34 -28.84
N PRO A 197 10.30 -13.65 -27.83
CA PRO A 197 10.66 -14.28 -26.55
C PRO A 197 9.44 -14.34 -25.60
N ASN A 198 8.49 -15.22 -25.88
CA ASN A 198 7.22 -15.31 -25.16
C ASN A 198 7.40 -15.48 -23.64
N ASP A 199 8.35 -16.32 -23.21
CA ASP A 199 8.63 -16.59 -21.80
C ASP A 199 9.14 -15.34 -21.06
N LEU A 200 9.99 -14.53 -21.70
CA LEU A 200 10.49 -13.29 -21.12
C LEU A 200 9.40 -12.21 -21.05
N LEU A 201 8.50 -12.20 -22.04
CA LEU A 201 7.35 -11.31 -22.05
C LEU A 201 6.33 -11.69 -20.95
N ASP A 202 6.14 -12.98 -20.65
CA ASP A 202 5.32 -13.44 -19.54
C ASP A 202 5.95 -13.05 -18.17
N GLN A 203 7.27 -13.23 -18.03
CA GLN A 203 8.00 -12.80 -16.83
C GLN A 203 7.95 -11.28 -16.63
N ARG A 204 8.06 -10.50 -17.72
CA ARG A 204 7.89 -9.03 -17.69
C ARG A 204 6.51 -8.66 -17.15
N ASP A 205 5.46 -9.28 -17.70
CA ASP A 205 4.08 -8.96 -17.33
C ASP A 205 3.77 -9.40 -15.89
N ALA A 206 4.32 -10.52 -15.42
CA ALA A 206 4.26 -10.94 -14.02
C ALA A 206 4.94 -9.93 -13.07
N THR A 207 6.14 -9.45 -13.44
CA THR A 207 6.85 -8.45 -12.65
C THR A 207 6.11 -7.10 -12.64
N LEU A 208 5.47 -6.71 -13.76
CA LEU A 208 4.62 -5.52 -13.82
C LEU A 208 3.38 -5.64 -12.93
N LYS A 209 2.83 -6.85 -12.80
CA LYS A 209 1.73 -7.11 -11.85
C LYS A 209 2.21 -6.93 -10.41
N ASN A 210 3.37 -7.47 -10.03
CA ASN A 210 3.96 -7.27 -8.70
C ASN A 210 4.20 -5.78 -8.40
N LEU A 211 4.71 -5.01 -9.38
CA LEU A 211 4.86 -3.56 -9.22
C LEU A 211 3.52 -2.86 -8.98
N SER A 212 2.43 -3.34 -9.61
CA SER A 212 1.10 -2.77 -9.39
C SER A 212 0.54 -3.05 -8.00
N ASP A 213 1.03 -4.04 -7.28
CA ASP A 213 0.72 -4.25 -5.86
C ASP A 213 1.33 -3.13 -5.01
N ILE A 214 2.55 -2.69 -5.38
CA ILE A 214 3.35 -1.75 -4.58
C ILE A 214 2.99 -0.30 -4.91
N ALA A 215 2.86 0.05 -6.20
CA ALA A 215 2.63 1.42 -6.66
C ALA A 215 1.85 1.47 -7.97
N ASP A 216 1.22 2.61 -8.23
CA ASP A 216 0.49 2.88 -9.47
C ASP A 216 1.45 3.32 -10.58
N VAL A 217 1.98 2.35 -11.31
CA VAL A 217 2.93 2.58 -12.40
C VAL A 217 2.24 2.65 -13.75
N SER A 218 2.50 3.72 -14.51
CA SER A 218 2.13 3.79 -15.92
C SER A 218 3.21 3.18 -16.80
N THR A 219 2.79 2.36 -17.77
CA THR A 219 3.69 1.58 -18.61
C THR A 219 3.50 1.90 -20.08
N SER A 220 4.59 1.93 -20.84
CA SER A 220 4.56 1.98 -22.30
C SER A 220 5.57 0.96 -22.87
N PHE A 221 5.28 0.46 -24.07
CA PHE A 221 6.11 -0.55 -24.72
C PHE A 221 6.65 0.00 -26.03
N ASP A 222 7.91 -0.33 -26.33
CA ASP A 222 8.51 -0.03 -27.62
C ASP A 222 8.24 -1.13 -28.66
N SER A 223 8.73 -0.93 -29.88
CA SER A 223 8.57 -1.88 -31.00
C SER A 223 9.23 -3.25 -30.78
N TYR A 224 10.15 -3.36 -29.81
CA TYR A 224 10.81 -4.61 -29.44
C TYR A 224 10.16 -5.30 -28.22
N GLY A 225 9.16 -4.66 -27.61
CA GLY A 225 8.46 -5.16 -26.43
C GLY A 225 9.13 -4.83 -25.10
N ARG A 226 10.14 -3.92 -25.09
CA ARG A 226 10.70 -3.38 -23.82
C ARG A 226 9.71 -2.45 -23.16
N VAL A 227 9.65 -2.48 -21.83
CA VAL A 227 8.79 -1.61 -21.05
C VAL A 227 9.53 -0.37 -20.55
N SER A 228 8.88 0.79 -20.64
CA SER A 228 9.23 2.00 -19.91
C SER A 228 8.21 2.21 -18.80
N ILE A 229 8.67 2.66 -17.63
CA ILE A 229 7.86 2.81 -16.42
C ILE A 229 7.94 4.25 -15.94
N ASN A 230 6.78 4.83 -15.70
CA ASN A 230 6.65 6.11 -15.00
C ASN A 230 5.80 5.92 -13.74
N LEU A 231 6.13 6.65 -12.68
CA LEU A 231 5.35 6.76 -11.46
C LEU A 231 4.95 8.23 -11.29
N GLY A 232 3.65 8.50 -11.39
CA GLY A 232 3.18 9.88 -11.60
C GLY A 232 3.80 10.49 -12.85
N ASN A 233 4.43 11.65 -12.71
CA ASN A 233 5.10 12.36 -13.80
C ASN A 233 6.62 12.08 -13.88
N GLN A 234 7.13 11.13 -13.11
CA GLN A 234 8.56 10.83 -13.01
C GLN A 234 8.90 9.51 -13.70
N THR A 235 9.97 9.51 -14.49
CA THR A 235 10.46 8.30 -15.14
C THR A 235 11.27 7.46 -14.17
N ILE A 236 10.86 6.20 -14.00
CA ILE A 236 11.55 5.21 -13.17
C ILE A 236 12.47 4.33 -14.00
N LEU A 237 11.96 3.85 -15.14
CA LEU A 237 12.73 3.01 -16.07
C LEU A 237 12.49 3.48 -17.50
N ASN A 238 13.58 3.74 -18.25
CA ASN A 238 13.51 4.01 -19.69
C ASN A 238 14.76 3.44 -20.36
N GLY A 239 14.58 2.37 -21.13
CA GLY A 239 15.68 1.63 -21.72
C GLY A 239 16.61 1.05 -20.63
N ASP A 240 17.86 1.55 -20.61
CA ASP A 240 18.88 1.13 -19.65
C ASP A 240 19.00 2.07 -18.44
N THR A 241 18.29 3.20 -18.44
CA THR A 241 18.31 4.17 -17.34
C THR A 241 17.28 3.81 -16.29
N ARG A 242 17.73 3.64 -15.04
CA ARG A 242 16.90 3.32 -13.89
C ARG A 242 17.10 4.37 -12.79
N ASN A 243 16.01 4.91 -12.29
CA ASN A 243 15.94 5.67 -11.05
C ASN A 243 15.42 4.78 -9.92
N THR A 244 15.70 5.14 -8.67
CA THR A 244 15.32 4.35 -7.50
C THR A 244 14.44 5.13 -6.54
N LEU A 245 13.63 4.42 -5.75
CA LEU A 245 12.85 5.00 -4.67
C LEU A 245 13.59 4.82 -3.34
N SER A 246 13.48 5.82 -2.49
CA SER A 246 13.94 5.79 -1.11
C SER A 246 12.85 6.34 -0.20
N VAL A 247 12.84 5.94 1.07
CA VAL A 247 11.86 6.43 2.05
C VAL A 247 12.60 7.08 3.20
N VAL A 248 12.10 8.23 3.64
CA VAL A 248 12.61 8.91 4.83
C VAL A 248 12.14 8.15 6.07
N THR A 249 13.08 7.50 6.74
CA THR A 249 12.82 6.67 7.94
C THR A 249 12.93 7.47 9.23
N ALA A 250 13.66 8.56 9.22
CA ALA A 250 13.75 9.48 10.35
C ALA A 250 14.13 10.89 9.88
N ASN A 251 13.74 11.91 10.65
CA ASN A 251 14.20 13.28 10.49
C ASN A 251 14.66 13.80 11.85
N THR A 252 15.93 14.17 11.95
CA THR A 252 16.51 14.70 13.19
C THR A 252 17.20 16.04 12.91
N GLY A 253 16.65 17.11 13.48
CA GLY A 253 17.24 18.44 13.38
C GLY A 253 17.28 19.00 11.95
N GLY A 254 16.35 18.61 11.08
CA GLY A 254 16.28 19.06 9.68
C GLY A 254 17.12 18.22 8.70
N THR A 255 17.65 17.08 9.15
CA THR A 255 18.37 16.11 8.32
C THR A 255 17.53 14.85 8.19
N ALA A 256 17.13 14.50 6.98
CA ALA A 256 16.40 13.28 6.68
C ALA A 256 17.35 12.07 6.62
N THR A 257 16.91 10.95 7.15
CA THR A 257 17.60 9.66 7.05
C THR A 257 16.80 8.76 6.14
N ILE A 258 17.42 8.13 5.14
CA ILE A 258 16.78 7.24 4.18
C ILE A 258 17.42 5.85 4.19
N ALA A 259 16.64 4.82 3.84
CA ALA A 259 17.16 3.51 3.48
C ALA A 259 17.74 3.59 2.05
N LYS A 260 18.99 3.13 1.86
CA LYS A 260 19.68 3.21 0.58
C LYS A 260 19.33 2.03 -0.32
N ASP A 261 19.26 2.25 -1.64
CA ASP A 261 19.06 1.19 -2.62
C ASP A 261 20.15 0.11 -2.51
N GLY A 262 19.73 -1.14 -2.37
CA GLY A 262 20.62 -2.30 -2.22
C GLY A 262 21.06 -2.60 -0.78
N ASP A 263 20.69 -1.76 0.17
CA ASP A 263 20.92 -2.00 1.59
C ASP A 263 19.66 -2.65 2.22
N THR A 264 19.85 -3.25 3.38
CA THR A 264 18.71 -3.64 4.24
C THR A 264 18.02 -2.39 4.77
N VAL A 265 16.80 -2.54 5.31
CA VAL A 265 16.09 -1.41 5.95
C VAL A 265 16.93 -0.68 7.01
N ASP A 266 17.93 -1.36 7.58
CA ASP A 266 18.88 -0.81 8.56
C ASP A 266 20.08 -0.06 7.93
N GLY A 267 20.28 -0.18 6.61
CA GLY A 267 21.29 0.59 5.87
C GLY A 267 20.80 2.02 5.65
N GLN A 268 21.34 2.98 6.41
CA GLN A 268 20.86 4.37 6.43
C GLN A 268 21.85 5.33 5.79
N GLN A 269 21.31 6.27 4.99
CA GLN A 269 22.06 7.40 4.45
C GLN A 269 21.38 8.71 4.87
N GLN A 270 22.18 9.71 5.26
CA GLN A 270 21.68 11.04 5.56
C GLN A 270 21.56 11.88 4.28
N VAL A 271 20.46 12.59 4.17
CA VAL A 271 20.17 13.57 3.12
C VAL A 271 20.07 14.95 3.78
N SER A 272 20.78 15.93 3.25
CA SER A 272 20.87 17.28 3.85
C SER A 272 19.58 18.11 3.76
N ASP A 273 18.52 17.58 3.16
CA ASP A 273 17.24 18.26 3.00
C ASP A 273 16.25 17.85 4.10
N ASN A 274 15.38 18.79 4.48
CA ASN A 274 14.40 18.61 5.55
C ASN A 274 13.12 17.94 5.03
N TYR A 275 13.19 16.64 4.71
CA TYR A 275 11.99 15.87 4.35
C TYR A 275 11.35 15.23 5.59
N PRO A 276 10.00 15.30 5.74
CA PRO A 276 9.29 14.61 6.81
C PRO A 276 9.50 13.09 6.75
N THR A 277 9.38 12.42 7.90
CA THR A 277 9.33 10.96 7.97
C THR A 277 8.17 10.42 7.11
N ASN A 278 8.34 9.24 6.52
CA ASN A 278 7.42 8.61 5.55
C ASN A 278 7.32 9.30 4.18
N THR A 279 8.15 10.32 3.91
CA THR A 279 8.24 10.88 2.55
C THR A 279 8.94 9.91 1.62
N ILE A 280 8.32 9.65 0.47
CA ILE A 280 8.92 8.87 -0.62
C ILE A 280 9.75 9.82 -1.48
N LEU A 281 11.00 9.45 -1.72
CA LEU A 281 11.94 10.23 -2.53
C LEU A 281 12.33 9.46 -3.78
N LEU A 282 12.31 10.14 -4.92
CA LEU A 282 12.95 9.68 -6.14
C LEU A 282 14.44 10.01 -6.06
N THR A 283 15.26 8.99 -6.16
CA THR A 283 16.71 9.09 -6.18
C THR A 283 17.20 8.99 -7.64
N GLN A 284 17.82 10.04 -8.13
CA GLN A 284 18.36 10.13 -9.48
C GLN A 284 19.87 10.32 -9.41
N THR A 285 20.63 9.53 -10.19
CA THR A 285 22.08 9.71 -10.33
C THR A 285 22.38 10.16 -11.74
N ASP A 286 23.05 11.29 -11.87
CA ASP A 286 23.47 11.82 -13.16
C ASP A 286 24.67 11.06 -13.75
N THR A 287 25.07 11.41 -14.98
CA THR A 287 26.23 10.79 -15.68
C THR A 287 27.55 11.05 -14.98
N ASP A 288 27.63 12.09 -14.14
CA ASP A 288 28.81 12.49 -13.39
C ASP A 288 28.87 11.81 -12.00
N GLY A 289 27.83 11.01 -11.65
CA GLY A 289 27.74 10.29 -10.39
C GLY A 289 27.15 11.11 -9.24
N ASN A 290 26.61 12.32 -9.50
CA ASN A 290 25.94 13.11 -8.45
C ASN A 290 24.52 12.57 -8.24
N THR A 291 24.13 12.38 -6.99
CA THR A 291 22.81 11.92 -6.61
C THR A 291 21.94 13.08 -6.16
N SER A 292 20.76 13.19 -6.73
CA SER A 292 19.71 14.16 -6.37
C SER A 292 18.47 13.45 -5.85
N TYR A 293 17.78 14.10 -4.92
CA TYR A 293 16.57 13.60 -4.28
C TYR A 293 15.43 14.56 -4.57
N SER A 294 14.27 14.02 -4.93
CA SER A 294 13.06 14.80 -5.11
C SER A 294 11.86 14.06 -4.50
N GLN A 295 10.98 14.79 -3.82
CA GLN A 295 9.78 14.20 -3.25
C GLN A 295 8.88 13.64 -4.36
N LEU A 296 8.36 12.46 -4.13
CA LEU A 296 7.43 11.77 -5.01
C LEU A 296 6.18 11.38 -4.22
N THR A 297 5.00 11.64 -4.76
CA THR A 297 3.73 11.15 -4.21
C THR A 297 3.32 9.90 -4.96
N VAL A 298 2.93 8.87 -4.21
CA VAL A 298 2.41 7.61 -4.76
C VAL A 298 0.91 7.54 -4.49
N ASP A 299 0.11 7.63 -5.55
CA ASP A 299 -1.35 7.77 -5.40
C ASP A 299 -2.06 6.46 -5.04
N ASN A 300 -1.54 5.30 -5.46
CA ASN A 300 -2.14 3.99 -5.25
C ASN A 300 -1.07 2.93 -4.93
N GLY A 301 -1.48 1.66 -4.78
CA GLY A 301 -0.62 0.57 -4.31
C GLY A 301 -0.44 0.57 -2.81
N THR A 302 0.27 -0.43 -2.29
CA THR A 302 0.55 -0.54 -0.85
C THR A 302 1.34 0.66 -0.32
N MET A 303 2.26 1.23 -1.12
CA MET A 303 3.02 2.42 -0.72
C MET A 303 2.12 3.63 -0.52
N GLY A 304 1.22 3.93 -1.46
CA GLY A 304 0.26 5.04 -1.33
C GLY A 304 -0.70 4.83 -0.14
N GLY A 305 -1.15 3.59 0.08
CA GLY A 305 -1.98 3.21 1.22
C GLY A 305 -1.27 3.44 2.56
N LEU A 306 0.00 3.05 2.66
CA LEU A 306 0.84 3.27 3.85
C LEU A 306 1.13 4.75 4.09
N GLU A 307 1.48 5.52 3.06
CA GLU A 307 1.73 6.97 3.18
C GLU A 307 0.48 7.69 3.72
N THR A 308 -0.70 7.36 3.17
CA THR A 308 -1.97 7.92 3.65
C THR A 308 -2.30 7.48 5.08
N ALA A 309 -2.09 6.20 5.41
CA ALA A 309 -2.30 5.68 6.76
C ALA A 309 -1.35 6.33 7.77
N ALA A 310 -0.07 6.54 7.42
CA ALA A 310 0.90 7.26 8.26
C ALA A 310 0.42 8.67 8.60
N GLY A 311 -0.13 9.40 7.62
CA GLY A 311 -0.72 10.71 7.84
C GLY A 311 -1.90 10.67 8.81
N GLU A 312 -2.80 9.70 8.67
CA GLU A 312 -3.95 9.52 9.58
C GLU A 312 -3.52 9.13 11.00
N VAL A 313 -2.53 8.22 11.13
CA VAL A 313 -1.97 7.82 12.44
C VAL A 313 -1.31 9.03 13.13
N SER A 314 -0.50 9.79 12.40
CA SER A 314 0.11 11.01 12.91
C SER A 314 -0.93 12.03 13.38
N GLN A 315 -2.01 12.21 12.63
CA GLN A 315 -3.11 13.09 13.01
C GLN A 315 -3.82 12.60 14.29
N ARG A 316 -4.05 11.30 14.46
CA ARG A 316 -4.66 10.77 15.69
C ARG A 316 -3.71 10.93 16.88
N MET A 317 -2.39 10.74 16.68
CA MET A 317 -1.39 11.03 17.72
C MET A 317 -1.45 12.49 18.16
N GLN A 318 -1.51 13.43 17.22
CA GLN A 318 -1.63 14.87 17.55
C GLN A 318 -2.92 15.17 18.30
N GLU A 319 -4.06 14.60 17.88
CA GLU A 319 -5.33 14.77 18.60
C GLU A 319 -5.28 14.18 20.02
N LEU A 320 -4.55 13.07 20.24
CA LEU A 320 -4.32 12.50 21.57
C LEU A 320 -3.41 13.42 22.41
N ASN A 321 -2.39 14.03 21.83
CA ASN A 321 -1.55 15.03 22.50
C ASN A 321 -2.35 16.26 22.90
N ASP A 322 -3.21 16.78 22.03
CA ASP A 322 -4.10 17.90 22.31
C ASP A 322 -5.11 17.59 23.41
N PHE A 323 -5.63 16.36 23.42
CA PHE A 323 -6.52 15.86 24.47
C PHE A 323 -5.80 15.81 25.83
N ALA A 324 -4.62 15.19 25.88
CA ALA A 324 -3.81 15.09 27.10
C ALA A 324 -3.42 16.48 27.64
N ALA A 325 -2.96 17.36 26.73
CA ALA A 325 -2.61 18.75 27.08
C ALA A 325 -3.79 19.53 27.63
N THR A 326 -4.97 19.42 27.03
CA THR A 326 -6.18 20.13 27.45
C THR A 326 -6.58 19.71 28.86
N ILE A 327 -6.63 18.40 29.13
CA ILE A 327 -6.93 17.87 30.46
C ILE A 327 -5.91 18.37 31.49
N ALA A 328 -4.61 18.16 31.21
CA ALA A 328 -3.57 18.51 32.16
C ALA A 328 -3.53 20.01 32.46
N LYS A 329 -3.62 20.88 31.45
CA LYS A 329 -3.58 22.35 31.61
C LYS A 329 -4.80 22.84 32.35
N THR A 330 -6.00 22.35 32.06
CA THR A 330 -7.23 22.80 32.70
C THR A 330 -7.36 22.33 34.16
N VAL A 331 -7.01 21.04 34.40
CA VAL A 331 -6.96 20.51 35.78
C VAL A 331 -5.89 21.24 36.58
N ASN A 332 -4.70 21.47 36.05
CA ASN A 332 -3.63 22.21 36.72
C ASN A 332 -4.07 23.67 37.06
N MET A 333 -4.75 24.35 36.12
CA MET A 333 -5.23 25.71 36.30
C MET A 333 -6.20 25.80 37.51
N VAL A 334 -7.13 24.84 37.60
CA VAL A 334 -8.06 24.75 38.74
C VAL A 334 -7.33 24.36 40.02
N TYR A 335 -6.47 23.32 39.95
CA TYR A 335 -5.74 22.79 41.11
C TYR A 335 -4.84 23.84 41.77
N THR A 336 -4.17 24.67 40.98
CA THR A 336 -3.32 25.76 41.47
C THR A 336 -4.09 27.05 41.70
N ASN A 337 -5.37 27.11 41.40
CA ASN A 337 -6.18 28.32 41.32
C ASN A 337 -5.49 29.47 40.55
N GLY A 338 -4.86 29.08 39.42
CA GLY A 338 -4.15 30.01 38.54
C GLY A 338 -2.88 30.63 39.16
N GLN A 339 -2.24 29.97 40.13
CA GLN A 339 -0.95 30.36 40.69
C GLN A 339 0.20 29.65 40.01
N SER A 340 1.13 30.40 39.42
CA SER A 340 2.29 29.85 38.72
C SER A 340 3.38 29.27 39.65
N SER A 341 3.34 29.60 40.94
CA SER A 341 4.33 29.15 41.94
C SER A 341 4.01 27.78 42.55
N THR A 342 2.83 27.24 42.28
CA THR A 342 2.36 25.97 42.83
C THR A 342 2.55 24.87 41.77
N SER A 343 3.11 23.72 42.17
CA SER A 343 3.22 22.57 41.29
C SER A 343 1.84 22.07 40.87
N GLY A 344 1.68 21.76 39.60
CA GLY A 344 0.42 21.22 39.07
C GLY A 344 0.08 19.83 39.60
N PHE A 345 -1.12 19.37 39.32
CA PHE A 345 -1.57 18.01 39.59
C PHE A 345 -1.00 17.00 38.59
N PHE A 346 -1.06 17.33 37.27
CA PHE A 346 -0.41 16.61 36.22
C PHE A 346 0.88 17.27 35.80
N GLU A 347 1.89 16.45 35.48
CA GLU A 347 3.11 16.87 34.81
C GLU A 347 3.03 16.42 33.35
N ILE A 348 3.23 17.37 32.43
CA ILE A 348 3.36 17.15 31.00
C ILE A 348 4.65 17.83 30.57
N GLY A 349 5.41 17.21 29.69
CA GLY A 349 6.64 17.81 29.19
C GLY A 349 6.41 19.18 28.53
N SER A 350 7.48 19.79 28.06
CA SER A 350 7.44 21.07 27.33
C SER A 350 7.23 20.92 25.83
N ASN A 351 7.36 19.70 25.29
CA ASN A 351 7.21 19.42 23.86
C ASN A 351 5.74 19.12 23.54
N THR A 352 5.15 19.95 22.66
CA THR A 352 3.75 19.85 22.22
C THR A 352 3.42 18.54 21.55
N ASP A 353 4.39 17.93 20.88
CA ASP A 353 4.20 16.71 20.10
C ASP A 353 4.31 15.42 20.93
N SER A 354 4.53 15.56 22.24
CA SER A 354 4.72 14.43 23.16
C SER A 354 3.99 14.55 24.49
N TYR A 355 2.99 15.41 24.58
CA TYR A 355 2.23 15.58 25.81
C TYR A 355 1.60 14.30 26.34
N ALA A 356 0.99 13.49 25.47
CA ALA A 356 0.36 12.24 25.86
C ALA A 356 1.39 11.22 26.38
N SER A 357 2.53 11.10 25.73
CA SER A 357 3.58 10.16 26.14
C SER A 357 4.35 10.57 27.40
N GLN A 358 4.25 11.86 27.79
CA GLN A 358 4.95 12.42 28.95
C GLN A 358 4.00 12.74 30.11
N MET A 359 2.70 12.49 29.96
CA MET A 359 1.71 12.76 30.99
C MET A 359 1.94 11.87 32.22
N THR A 360 2.13 12.50 33.37
CA THR A 360 2.27 11.82 34.67
C THR A 360 1.61 12.64 35.76
N ILE A 361 1.41 12.04 36.93
CA ILE A 361 1.03 12.78 38.12
C ILE A 361 2.27 13.38 38.78
N ASN A 362 2.08 14.50 39.43
CA ASN A 362 3.09 15.13 40.29
C ASN A 362 3.65 14.12 41.30
N SER A 363 4.96 13.87 41.21
CA SER A 363 5.66 12.88 42.03
C SER A 363 5.53 13.09 43.55
N ALA A 364 5.35 14.35 43.98
CA ALA A 364 5.12 14.65 45.39
C ALA A 364 3.75 14.14 45.89
N LEU A 365 2.73 14.08 45.03
CA LEU A 365 1.40 13.54 45.34
C LEU A 365 1.39 12.01 45.33
N THR A 366 2.16 11.42 44.42
CA THR A 366 2.35 9.94 44.38
C THR A 366 3.06 9.45 45.64
N ALA A 367 4.06 10.19 46.10
CA ALA A 367 4.80 9.84 47.32
C ALA A 367 3.97 10.04 48.60
N ASP A 368 3.09 11.04 48.65
CA ASP A 368 2.30 11.39 49.79
C ASP A 368 0.94 12.00 49.36
N PRO A 369 -0.09 11.14 49.16
CA PRO A 369 -1.43 11.60 48.74
C PRO A 369 -2.10 12.59 49.72
N ASP A 370 -1.72 12.64 50.98
CA ASP A 370 -2.29 13.59 51.96
C ASP A 370 -1.94 15.03 51.60
N LYS A 371 -0.88 15.26 50.81
CA LYS A 371 -0.54 16.60 50.28
C LYS A 371 -1.49 17.08 49.18
N LEU A 372 -2.45 16.25 48.75
CA LEU A 372 -3.43 16.67 47.75
C LEU A 372 -4.28 17.85 48.30
N THR A 373 -4.20 18.98 47.61
CA THR A 373 -4.97 20.20 47.95
C THR A 373 -6.40 20.03 47.45
N VAL A 374 -7.37 20.17 48.34
CA VAL A 374 -8.80 19.93 48.06
C VAL A 374 -9.61 21.21 48.01
N GLY A 375 -9.14 22.24 48.70
CA GLY A 375 -9.79 23.58 48.78
C GLY A 375 -8.77 24.72 48.78
N THR A 376 -9.24 25.95 48.62
CA THR A 376 -8.42 27.17 48.49
C THR A 376 -8.13 27.86 49.82
N SER A 377 -8.98 27.66 50.82
CA SER A 377 -8.88 28.39 52.12
C SER A 377 -8.02 27.64 53.15
N GLY A 378 -7.73 26.37 52.94
CA GLY A 378 -7.09 25.49 53.95
C GLY A 378 -7.96 25.22 55.17
N ALA A 379 -9.22 25.62 55.18
CA ALA A 379 -10.17 25.33 56.27
C ALA A 379 -10.63 23.87 56.17
N SER A 380 -10.91 23.30 57.36
CA SER A 380 -11.51 21.96 57.42
C SER A 380 -12.83 21.93 56.63
N GLY A 381 -13.00 20.92 55.78
CA GLY A 381 -14.19 20.77 54.96
C GLY A 381 -14.22 21.62 53.67
N ASP A 382 -13.17 22.40 53.34
CA ASP A 382 -13.11 23.12 52.08
C ASP A 382 -12.84 22.18 50.90
N ASN A 383 -13.85 22.05 50.03
CA ASN A 383 -13.83 21.18 48.84
C ASN A 383 -13.86 21.96 47.52
N SER A 384 -13.56 23.27 47.57
CA SER A 384 -13.75 24.17 46.42
C SER A 384 -12.97 23.70 45.16
N ILE A 385 -11.72 23.25 45.30
CA ILE A 385 -10.90 22.73 44.19
C ILE A 385 -11.47 21.41 43.65
N ALA A 386 -11.82 20.49 44.56
CA ALA A 386 -12.35 19.20 44.14
C ALA A 386 -13.66 19.35 43.34
N THR A 387 -14.58 20.18 43.84
CA THR A 387 -15.85 20.50 43.18
C THR A 387 -15.62 21.17 41.81
N ALA A 388 -14.67 22.09 41.72
CA ALA A 388 -14.35 22.76 40.45
C ALA A 388 -13.76 21.78 39.43
N ILE A 389 -12.89 20.82 39.84
CA ILE A 389 -12.34 19.78 38.95
C ILE A 389 -13.45 18.85 38.45
N VAL A 390 -14.39 18.43 39.30
CA VAL A 390 -15.57 17.64 38.86
C VAL A 390 -16.36 18.37 37.78
N ASN A 391 -16.56 19.69 37.96
CA ASN A 391 -17.31 20.50 36.99
C ASN A 391 -16.63 20.64 35.63
N LEU A 392 -15.29 20.48 35.52
CA LEU A 392 -14.58 20.50 34.24
C LEU A 392 -15.12 19.45 33.26
N SER A 393 -15.63 18.34 33.76
CA SER A 393 -16.21 17.27 32.90
C SER A 393 -17.38 17.74 32.04
N ASN A 394 -18.06 18.82 32.45
CA ASN A 394 -19.22 19.41 31.75
C ASN A 394 -18.85 20.65 30.91
N VAL A 395 -17.62 21.15 31.02
CA VAL A 395 -17.16 22.30 30.25
C VAL A 395 -16.72 21.85 28.86
N LYS A 396 -17.04 22.64 27.85
CA LYS A 396 -16.60 22.40 26.48
C LYS A 396 -15.32 23.18 26.21
N PHE A 397 -14.26 22.45 25.84
CA PHE A 397 -12.94 22.98 25.53
C PHE A 397 -12.62 22.85 24.03
N ASP A 398 -11.77 23.74 23.54
CA ASP A 398 -11.13 23.58 22.22
C ASP A 398 -9.95 22.58 22.31
N TYR A 399 -9.65 21.91 21.22
CA TYR A 399 -8.56 20.92 21.12
C TYR A 399 -7.72 21.23 19.88
N PRO A 400 -6.49 21.75 20.06
CA PRO A 400 -5.82 22.10 21.34
C PRO A 400 -6.49 23.25 22.07
N ILE A 401 -6.36 23.24 23.41
CA ILE A 401 -6.85 24.35 24.21
C ILE A 401 -6.11 25.65 23.88
N THR A 402 -6.83 26.73 23.65
CA THR A 402 -6.28 28.03 23.31
C THR A 402 -5.86 28.83 24.54
N ASP A 403 -4.91 29.73 24.37
CA ASP A 403 -4.51 30.66 25.46
C ASP A 403 -5.69 31.55 25.91
N ASP A 404 -6.55 31.96 24.98
CA ASP A 404 -7.74 32.74 25.30
C ASP A 404 -8.69 31.97 26.22
N GLN A 405 -8.86 30.66 25.96
CA GLN A 405 -9.69 29.80 26.79
C GLN A 405 -9.04 29.57 28.17
N LEU A 406 -7.72 29.34 28.23
CA LEU A 406 -6.99 29.24 29.51
C LEU A 406 -7.10 30.55 30.32
N ASN A 407 -6.99 31.69 29.65
CA ASN A 407 -7.13 33.01 30.28
C ASN A 407 -8.58 33.34 30.69
N SER A 408 -9.58 32.60 30.19
CA SER A 408 -11.00 32.74 30.61
C SER A 408 -11.28 32.17 32.00
N TYR A 409 -10.27 31.54 32.66
CA TYR A 409 -10.42 31.00 33.99
C TYR A 409 -10.67 32.10 35.01
N ASP A 410 -11.83 32.04 35.67
CA ASP A 410 -12.18 32.95 36.80
C ASP A 410 -11.74 32.31 38.13
N LYS A 411 -10.75 32.92 38.75
CA LYS A 411 -10.18 32.48 40.04
C LYS A 411 -11.18 32.55 41.22
N THR A 412 -12.21 33.40 41.11
CA THR A 412 -13.20 33.58 42.14
C THR A 412 -14.28 32.52 42.12
N THR A 413 -14.75 32.18 40.92
CA THR A 413 -15.77 31.15 40.71
C THR A 413 -15.18 29.79 40.41
N MET A 414 -13.86 29.72 40.13
CA MET A 414 -13.10 28.52 39.74
C MET A 414 -13.68 27.84 38.50
N THR A 415 -14.12 28.62 37.53
CA THR A 415 -14.78 28.13 36.31
C THR A 415 -14.10 28.64 35.04
N PHE A 416 -14.27 27.89 33.97
CA PHE A 416 -13.90 28.30 32.60
C PHE A 416 -15.14 28.69 31.80
N ALA A 417 -14.98 29.60 30.85
CA ALA A 417 -16.00 29.83 29.84
C ALA A 417 -16.01 28.61 28.86
N SER A 418 -17.21 28.08 28.61
CA SER A 418 -17.39 27.02 27.62
C SER A 418 -17.23 27.58 26.20
N SER A 419 -16.43 26.89 25.35
CA SER A 419 -16.35 27.18 23.92
C SER A 419 -17.64 26.75 23.21
N ALA A 420 -18.16 27.60 22.33
CA ALA A 420 -19.37 27.27 21.55
C ALA A 420 -19.15 26.10 20.58
N SER A 421 -17.93 25.97 20.04
CA SER A 421 -17.49 24.89 19.14
C SER A 421 -16.75 23.75 19.86
N GLY A 422 -16.51 23.94 21.16
CA GLY A 422 -15.73 22.99 21.97
C GLY A 422 -16.46 21.67 22.25
N LYS A 423 -15.72 20.75 22.83
CA LYS A 423 -16.18 19.41 23.22
C LYS A 423 -15.86 19.17 24.70
N THR A 424 -16.67 18.35 25.37
CA THR A 424 -16.28 17.81 26.67
C THR A 424 -15.09 16.87 26.51
N TYR A 425 -14.42 16.48 27.58
CA TYR A 425 -13.31 15.54 27.52
C TYR A 425 -13.74 14.20 26.87
N SER A 426 -14.88 13.64 27.31
CA SER A 426 -15.39 12.39 26.74
C SER A 426 -15.75 12.52 25.26
N ASP A 427 -16.41 13.64 24.87
CA ASP A 427 -16.78 13.86 23.47
C ASP A 427 -15.54 14.06 22.58
N ALA A 428 -14.47 14.68 23.10
CA ALA A 428 -13.23 14.89 22.37
C ALA A 428 -12.55 13.55 22.06
N PHE A 429 -12.43 12.67 23.05
CA PHE A 429 -11.84 11.34 22.82
C PHE A 429 -12.72 10.48 21.90
N ASN A 430 -14.02 10.44 22.14
CA ASN A 430 -14.97 9.75 21.25
C ASN A 430 -14.90 10.27 19.79
N ASN A 431 -14.58 11.54 19.60
CA ASN A 431 -14.40 12.10 18.26
C ASN A 431 -13.13 11.57 17.57
N ILE A 432 -12.03 11.34 18.30
CA ILE A 432 -10.82 10.70 17.79
C ILE A 432 -11.16 9.29 17.27
N VAL A 433 -11.82 8.49 18.12
CA VAL A 433 -12.26 7.13 17.79
C VAL A 433 -13.20 7.12 16.57
N THR A 434 -14.20 8.00 16.57
CA THR A 434 -15.21 8.06 15.50
C THR A 434 -14.58 8.44 14.15
N LYS A 435 -13.66 9.38 14.14
CA LYS A 435 -12.93 9.77 12.91
C LYS A 435 -12.15 8.59 12.33
N ASN A 436 -11.42 7.84 13.18
CA ASN A 436 -10.71 6.65 12.75
C ASN A 436 -11.67 5.59 12.19
N ALA A 437 -12.78 5.33 12.90
CA ALA A 437 -13.77 4.34 12.46
C ALA A 437 -14.42 4.70 11.12
N ILE A 438 -14.70 5.99 10.87
CA ILE A 438 -15.24 6.49 9.60
C ILE A 438 -14.21 6.30 8.47
N SER A 439 -12.95 6.70 8.68
CA SER A 439 -11.88 6.53 7.70
C SER A 439 -11.65 5.06 7.36
N LYS A 440 -11.63 4.19 8.37
CA LYS A 440 -11.53 2.73 8.20
C LYS A 440 -12.70 2.17 7.40
N GLN A 441 -13.94 2.47 7.80
CA GLN A 441 -15.13 1.99 7.12
C GLN A 441 -15.18 2.42 5.64
N GLN A 442 -14.74 3.65 5.36
CA GLN A 442 -14.64 4.14 3.99
C GLN A 442 -13.59 3.32 3.21
N ALA A 443 -12.42 3.05 3.79
CA ALA A 443 -11.38 2.24 3.16
C ALA A 443 -11.88 0.80 2.92
N ASP A 444 -12.56 0.17 3.88
CA ASP A 444 -13.17 -1.16 3.75
C ASP A 444 -14.14 -1.24 2.56
N ASN A 445 -15.06 -0.27 2.48
CA ASN A 445 -16.07 -0.23 1.42
C ASN A 445 -15.43 -0.06 0.03
N LEU A 446 -14.41 0.81 -0.07
CA LEU A 446 -13.70 1.04 -1.33
C LEU A 446 -12.79 -0.14 -1.70
N SER A 447 -12.14 -0.79 -0.74
CA SER A 447 -11.38 -2.03 -0.95
C SER A 447 -12.29 -3.13 -1.51
N ALA A 448 -13.45 -3.38 -0.90
CA ALA A 448 -14.41 -4.37 -1.38
C ALA A 448 -14.93 -4.07 -2.80
N ALA A 449 -15.19 -2.79 -3.10
CA ALA A 449 -15.61 -2.38 -4.44
C ALA A 449 -14.50 -2.59 -5.48
N GLN A 450 -13.24 -2.19 -5.16
CA GLN A 450 -12.11 -2.39 -6.07
C GLN A 450 -11.76 -3.86 -6.25
N ASN A 451 -11.87 -4.69 -5.22
CA ASN A 451 -11.71 -6.13 -5.34
C ASN A 451 -12.72 -6.76 -6.31
N SER A 452 -13.95 -6.29 -6.28
CA SER A 452 -14.99 -6.77 -7.21
C SER A 452 -14.66 -6.40 -8.67
N VAL A 453 -14.16 -5.18 -8.91
CA VAL A 453 -13.69 -4.73 -10.23
C VAL A 453 -12.48 -5.54 -10.69
N LEU A 454 -11.49 -5.72 -9.80
CA LEU A 454 -10.28 -6.50 -10.08
C LEU A 454 -10.63 -7.94 -10.46
N ASN A 455 -11.52 -8.60 -9.72
CA ASN A 455 -11.97 -9.96 -10.04
C ASN A 455 -12.67 -10.06 -11.40
N GLN A 456 -13.49 -9.06 -11.76
CA GLN A 456 -14.12 -9.01 -13.08
C GLN A 456 -13.07 -8.85 -14.20
N LEU A 457 -12.08 -7.97 -14.04
CA LEU A 457 -11.03 -7.74 -15.01
C LEU A 457 -10.08 -8.95 -15.13
N ASN A 458 -9.75 -9.62 -14.02
CA ASN A 458 -8.99 -10.86 -14.03
C ASN A 458 -9.72 -11.98 -14.80
N ASN A 459 -11.04 -12.11 -14.61
CA ASN A 459 -11.84 -13.05 -15.36
C ASN A 459 -11.86 -12.71 -16.87
N GLN A 460 -11.88 -11.43 -17.21
CA GLN A 460 -11.82 -10.98 -18.61
C GLN A 460 -10.44 -11.29 -19.22
N ASP A 461 -9.33 -11.01 -18.51
CA ASP A 461 -7.98 -11.37 -18.97
C ASP A 461 -7.85 -12.88 -19.15
N GLN A 462 -8.31 -13.69 -18.21
CA GLN A 462 -8.30 -15.14 -18.31
C GLN A 462 -9.13 -15.68 -19.47
N THR A 463 -10.23 -15.01 -19.83
CA THR A 463 -11.03 -15.40 -21.00
C THR A 463 -10.26 -15.24 -22.31
N VAL A 464 -9.36 -14.25 -22.39
CA VAL A 464 -8.53 -14.00 -23.58
C VAL A 464 -7.23 -14.81 -23.53
N SER A 465 -6.49 -14.69 -22.45
CA SER A 465 -5.11 -15.21 -22.33
C SER A 465 -5.03 -16.60 -21.69
N GLY A 466 -6.10 -17.06 -21.07
CA GLY A 466 -6.14 -18.36 -20.37
C GLY A 466 -6.12 -19.56 -21.30
N VAL A 467 -5.62 -20.69 -20.80
CA VAL A 467 -5.58 -21.97 -21.52
C VAL A 467 -6.77 -22.81 -21.15
N SER A 468 -7.62 -23.09 -22.14
CA SER A 468 -8.69 -24.12 -22.02
C SER A 468 -8.15 -25.47 -22.46
N VAL A 469 -7.87 -26.37 -21.52
CA VAL A 469 -7.32 -27.71 -21.81
C VAL A 469 -8.20 -28.47 -22.81
N ASN A 470 -9.54 -28.34 -22.72
CA ASN A 470 -10.46 -29.01 -23.65
C ASN A 470 -10.36 -28.48 -25.08
N GLU A 471 -10.18 -27.17 -25.25
CA GLU A 471 -9.95 -26.56 -26.55
C GLU A 471 -8.61 -26.97 -27.12
N GLU A 472 -7.54 -26.95 -26.33
CA GLU A 472 -6.20 -27.34 -26.78
C GLU A 472 -6.14 -28.82 -27.13
N ILE A 473 -6.81 -29.73 -26.41
CA ILE A 473 -6.91 -31.14 -26.82
C ILE A 473 -7.62 -31.29 -28.19
N THR A 474 -8.69 -30.50 -28.39
CA THR A 474 -9.41 -30.49 -29.68
C THR A 474 -8.51 -29.98 -30.80
N ASN A 475 -7.71 -28.94 -30.53
CA ASN A 475 -6.73 -28.38 -31.45
C ASN A 475 -5.63 -29.41 -31.80
N VAL A 476 -5.07 -30.11 -30.81
CA VAL A 476 -4.08 -31.19 -31.03
C VAL A 476 -4.63 -32.26 -31.94
N ILE A 477 -5.88 -32.73 -31.75
CA ILE A 477 -6.51 -33.73 -32.61
C ILE A 477 -6.71 -33.17 -34.03
N ALA A 478 -7.11 -31.92 -34.17
CA ALA A 478 -7.27 -31.30 -35.50
C ALA A 478 -5.94 -31.17 -36.23
N TYR A 479 -4.88 -30.70 -35.53
CA TYR A 479 -3.54 -30.58 -36.11
C TYR A 479 -2.92 -31.96 -36.44
N GLN A 480 -3.15 -32.96 -35.59
CA GLN A 480 -2.73 -34.33 -35.88
C GLN A 480 -3.36 -34.87 -37.19
N ARG A 481 -4.68 -34.69 -37.36
CA ARG A 481 -5.37 -35.07 -38.59
C ARG A 481 -4.86 -34.31 -39.81
N GLY A 482 -4.60 -33.00 -39.65
CA GLY A 482 -3.99 -32.17 -40.71
C GLY A 482 -2.61 -32.65 -41.09
N PHE A 483 -1.76 -33.01 -40.13
CA PHE A 483 -0.45 -33.61 -40.34
C PHE A 483 -0.54 -34.94 -41.10
N GLU A 484 -1.41 -35.85 -40.65
CA GLU A 484 -1.62 -37.16 -41.31
C GLU A 484 -2.15 -36.99 -42.73
N ALA A 485 -3.03 -36.04 -43.01
CA ALA A 485 -3.54 -35.75 -44.35
C ALA A 485 -2.42 -35.27 -45.28
N ASN A 486 -1.59 -34.32 -44.83
CA ASN A 486 -0.44 -33.83 -45.60
C ASN A 486 0.61 -34.95 -45.84
N ALA A 487 0.87 -35.78 -44.83
CA ALA A 487 1.79 -36.95 -44.99
C ALA A 487 1.29 -37.93 -46.03
N ARG A 488 -0.02 -38.20 -46.11
CA ARG A 488 -0.61 -39.06 -47.17
C ARG A 488 -0.45 -38.42 -48.54
N VAL A 489 -0.66 -37.10 -48.67
CA VAL A 489 -0.42 -36.41 -49.96
C VAL A 489 1.02 -36.53 -50.39
N ILE A 490 2.00 -36.38 -49.50
CA ILE A 490 3.44 -36.58 -49.77
C ILE A 490 3.70 -38.01 -50.26
N SER A 491 3.14 -39.02 -49.56
CA SER A 491 3.30 -40.43 -49.98
C SER A 491 2.74 -40.69 -51.40
N VAL A 492 1.54 -40.22 -51.71
CA VAL A 492 0.93 -40.37 -53.04
C VAL A 492 1.77 -39.65 -54.11
N ILE A 493 2.28 -38.46 -53.84
CA ILE A 493 3.13 -37.73 -54.78
C ILE A 493 4.47 -38.47 -54.97
N SER A 494 5.03 -39.02 -53.89
CA SER A 494 6.27 -39.87 -53.99
C SER A 494 6.06 -41.08 -54.84
N ASP A 495 4.92 -41.79 -54.68
CA ASP A 495 4.59 -42.97 -55.53
C ASP A 495 4.38 -42.56 -56.99
N MET A 496 3.78 -41.39 -57.25
CA MET A 496 3.65 -40.84 -58.62
C MET A 496 5.03 -40.51 -59.23
N LEU A 497 5.92 -39.90 -58.46
CA LEU A 497 7.27 -39.58 -58.87
C LEU A 497 8.08 -40.86 -59.15
N ASP A 498 7.97 -41.86 -58.27
CA ASP A 498 8.62 -43.19 -58.52
C ASP A 498 8.13 -43.82 -59.80
N THR A 499 6.84 -43.81 -60.07
CA THR A 499 6.24 -44.30 -61.28
C THR A 499 6.77 -43.55 -62.54
N LEU A 500 6.91 -42.25 -62.46
CA LEU A 500 7.32 -41.36 -63.53
C LEU A 500 8.82 -41.54 -63.85
N ILE A 501 9.66 -41.68 -62.81
CA ILE A 501 11.12 -41.78 -62.95
C ILE A 501 11.55 -43.22 -63.33
N ASN A 502 11.01 -44.21 -62.59
CA ASN A 502 11.51 -45.56 -62.68
C ASN A 502 10.70 -46.52 -63.62
N LYS A 503 9.42 -46.16 -63.95
CA LYS A 503 8.52 -47.02 -64.73
C LYS A 503 8.14 -46.43 -66.10
N THR A 504 8.31 -45.10 -66.32
CA THR A 504 8.04 -44.48 -67.64
C THR A 504 9.32 -44.04 -68.41
N GLY A 505 10.49 -44.18 -67.78
CA GLY A 505 11.79 -43.83 -68.35
C GLY A 505 12.48 -44.95 -69.14
N VAL A 506 11.73 -45.73 -69.93
CA VAL A 506 12.29 -46.69 -70.84
C VAL A 506 11.97 -46.28 -72.27
#